data_33ef74b7ba8ddeec1b58de7a0bec9478
#
_entry.id   33ef74b7ba8ddeec1b58de7a0bec9478
#
_cell.length_a   1.000
_cell.length_b   1.000
_cell.length_c   1.000
_cell.angle_alpha   90.00
_cell.angle_beta   90.00
_cell.angle_gamma   90.00
#
_symmetry.space_group_name_H-M   'P 1'
#
loop_
_entity.id
_entity.type
_entity.pdbx_description
1 polymer ?
#
loop_
_entity_poly.entity_id
_entity_poly.type
_entity_poly.pdbx_seq_one_letter_code
_entity_poly.pdbx_strand_id
1 'polypeptide(L)'
;MIKEGNAKFFSANAAKYRRHTSLDGLKGLKDRKLRGKLVNQQKVFHTASERLAESEILLPESRGFLETEGIEKSYSISQNELQKNISIGASNKRFSFDLSYGPYSIDYSRNGNQLLIGGKKGHISMLDISNGVPNIIMELPMEDEKINDVKFLHDYTLFAAAQKKYVYIYNNEGIEIHCIRDHVMCPYKLDFLPYHFLLCSIGEFGELKYQDISTGQIPAVHKTGKGSCHVMKANQYNGVVHLGHSDGVVSLWTPNVPTPVMEVFSHKGGISSLDVFNNCLVTGGNDNSWKVWDIRKYSNYHPLYYYKSFGSSVRSVSISGTKLVAVGFGGHVQVWKDLFSKSKQTTPYMTHNHPNIKISEVKFQPWNDVLCIGHTHGAETIIIPGAGSPNFDSRECNIFENSKQRRNKEVRMLLEKLSASTITLNPNIIGKIDQSPRVTEVPEKSASKTPKNKNTKKMRGRSKIGNLMRNKQKSYADMIRKKASEIARSRREMKLKKASSENDKLEEISFTKGTKVRNALDIFRTF
;
A
#
# COMPACT_ATOMS: atom_id res chain seq x y z
N MET A 1 24.17 2.11 31.96
CA MET A 1 23.94 0.92 31.12
C MET A 1 22.47 0.74 30.66
N ILE A 2 21.45 0.85 31.52
CA ILE A 2 20.03 0.67 31.10
C ILE A 2 19.57 1.76 30.11
N LYS A 3 19.98 3.02 30.28
CA LYS A 3 19.60 4.12 29.37
C LYS A 3 20.21 4.00 27.97
N GLU A 4 21.42 3.48 27.82
CA GLU A 4 22.06 3.32 26.50
C GLU A 4 21.51 2.12 25.72
N GLY A 5 21.11 1.06 26.41
CA GLY A 5 20.44 -0.09 25.80
C GLY A 5 19.08 0.29 25.20
N ASN A 6 18.27 1.06 25.95
CA ASN A 6 16.98 1.55 25.48
C ASN A 6 17.12 2.52 24.30
N ALA A 7 18.09 3.44 24.35
CA ALA A 7 18.32 4.39 23.25
C ALA A 7 18.69 3.65 21.94
N LYS A 8 19.52 2.61 21.98
CA LYS A 8 19.84 1.77 20.81
C LYS A 8 18.64 0.98 20.30
N PHE A 9 17.81 0.44 21.19
CA PHE A 9 16.58 -0.26 20.83
C PHE A 9 15.58 0.65 20.13
N PHE A 10 15.32 1.84 20.67
CA PHE A 10 14.43 2.84 20.05
C PHE A 10 14.95 3.34 18.71
N SER A 11 16.26 3.54 18.56
CA SER A 11 16.85 3.95 17.29
C SER A 11 16.73 2.88 16.20
N ALA A 12 16.82 1.61 16.55
CA ALA A 12 16.61 0.49 15.63
C ALA A 12 15.13 0.39 15.19
N ASN A 13 14.19 0.54 16.13
CA ASN A 13 12.77 0.53 15.82
C ASN A 13 12.34 1.77 15.02
N ALA A 14 12.90 2.93 15.29
CA ALA A 14 12.65 4.14 14.52
C ALA A 14 13.01 3.99 13.04
N ALA A 15 13.92 3.09 12.69
CA ALA A 15 14.27 2.81 11.30
C ALA A 15 13.08 2.27 10.47
N LYS A 16 12.11 1.60 11.08
CA LYS A 16 10.88 1.11 10.44
C LYS A 16 10.01 2.25 9.90
N TYR A 17 9.99 3.37 10.62
CA TYR A 17 9.14 4.54 10.35
C TYR A 17 9.86 5.64 9.58
N ARG A 18 11.18 5.51 9.36
CA ARG A 18 11.94 6.50 8.61
C ARG A 18 11.58 6.45 7.13
N ARG A 19 11.34 7.60 6.55
CA ARG A 19 11.30 7.75 5.10
C ARG A 19 12.72 7.55 4.55
N HIS A 20 12.85 6.78 3.46
CA HIS A 20 14.15 6.46 2.83
C HIS A 20 14.80 7.65 2.08
N THR A 21 14.51 8.88 2.46
CA THR A 21 15.15 10.08 1.89
C THR A 21 16.45 10.35 2.61
N SER A 22 17.58 10.08 1.95
CA SER A 22 18.90 10.39 2.51
C SER A 22 19.18 11.90 2.46
N LEU A 23 19.81 12.43 3.52
CA LEU A 23 20.30 13.84 3.58
C LEU A 23 21.32 14.14 2.47
N ASP A 24 21.98 13.14 1.93
CA ASP A 24 23.03 13.29 0.93
C ASP A 24 22.50 13.85 -0.39
N GLY A 25 21.27 13.52 -0.78
CA GLY A 25 20.62 14.11 -1.96
C GLY A 25 20.38 15.62 -1.85
N LEU A 26 20.29 16.15 -0.63
CA LEU A 26 20.08 17.58 -0.40
C LEU A 26 21.34 18.42 -0.64
N LYS A 27 22.54 17.82 -0.61
CA LYS A 27 23.81 18.53 -0.83
C LYS A 27 23.92 19.07 -2.25
N GLY A 28 23.29 18.40 -3.24
CA GLY A 28 23.30 18.79 -4.66
C GLY A 28 22.32 19.92 -5.04
N LEU A 29 21.39 20.30 -4.15
CA LEU A 29 20.40 21.33 -4.45
C LEU A 29 21.02 22.73 -4.42
N LYS A 30 20.94 23.44 -5.56
CA LYS A 30 21.44 24.82 -5.71
C LYS A 30 20.57 25.85 -4.98
N ASP A 31 19.26 25.62 -4.90
CA ASP A 31 18.33 26.52 -4.20
C ASP A 31 18.45 26.37 -2.68
N ARG A 32 18.99 27.41 -2.05
CA ARG A 32 19.24 27.50 -0.62
C ARG A 32 17.95 27.52 0.22
N LYS A 33 16.87 28.12 -0.31
CA LYS A 33 15.57 28.21 0.39
C LYS A 33 14.87 26.86 0.39
N LEU A 34 14.84 26.20 -0.76
CA LEU A 34 14.26 24.87 -0.90
C LEU A 34 15.02 23.85 -0.05
N ARG A 35 16.36 23.89 -0.08
CA ARG A 35 17.21 23.04 0.77
C ARG A 35 16.90 23.23 2.25
N GLY A 36 16.77 24.48 2.71
CA GLY A 36 16.42 24.77 4.11
C GLY A 36 15.05 24.21 4.51
N LYS A 37 14.03 24.35 3.65
CA LYS A 37 12.69 23.78 3.89
C LYS A 37 12.75 22.25 3.99
N LEU A 38 13.43 21.58 3.06
CA LEU A 38 13.55 20.13 3.04
C LEU A 38 14.33 19.58 4.24
N VAL A 39 15.41 20.24 4.65
CA VAL A 39 16.16 19.86 5.88
C VAL A 39 15.27 19.96 7.12
N ASN A 40 14.49 21.04 7.25
CA ASN A 40 13.57 21.19 8.37
C ASN A 40 12.46 20.14 8.34
N GLN A 41 11.91 19.86 7.18
CA GLN A 41 10.92 18.81 7.01
C GLN A 41 11.47 17.43 7.39
N GLN A 42 12.70 17.10 7.00
CA GLN A 42 13.35 15.84 7.39
C GLN A 42 13.60 15.75 8.89
N LYS A 43 13.97 16.84 9.56
CA LYS A 43 14.09 16.87 11.03
C LYS A 43 12.74 16.54 11.68
N VAL A 44 11.64 17.14 11.20
CA VAL A 44 10.30 16.86 11.71
C VAL A 44 9.94 15.37 11.50
N PHE A 45 10.24 14.81 10.35
CA PHE A 45 10.00 13.39 10.10
C PHE A 45 10.85 12.46 10.96
N HIS A 46 12.10 12.85 11.24
CA HIS A 46 12.97 12.09 12.14
C HIS A 46 12.42 12.09 13.57
N THR A 47 12.08 13.24 14.11
CA THR A 47 11.47 13.32 15.44
C THR A 47 10.11 12.60 15.53
N ALA A 48 9.31 12.64 14.45
CA ALA A 48 8.06 11.89 14.37
C ALA A 48 8.31 10.38 14.37
N SER A 49 9.31 9.88 13.63
CA SER A 49 9.67 8.46 13.62
C SER A 49 10.17 7.95 14.97
N GLU A 50 10.89 8.78 15.72
CA GLU A 50 11.34 8.46 17.08
C GLU A 50 10.17 8.36 18.06
N ARG A 51 9.25 9.34 18.03
CA ARG A 51 8.04 9.31 18.86
C ARG A 51 7.13 8.14 18.55
N LEU A 52 7.02 7.73 17.26
CA LEU A 52 6.28 6.54 16.88
C LEU A 52 6.92 5.27 17.43
N ALA A 53 8.26 5.16 17.37
CA ALA A 53 8.98 4.03 17.95
C ALA A 53 8.82 3.96 19.48
N GLU A 54 8.81 5.09 20.16
CA GLU A 54 8.53 5.17 21.60
C GLU A 54 7.10 4.74 21.93
N SER A 55 6.12 5.11 21.08
CA SER A 55 4.72 4.74 21.27
C SER A 55 4.44 3.25 21.03
N GLU A 56 5.33 2.51 20.36
CA GLU A 56 5.19 1.04 20.19
C GLU A 56 5.06 0.30 21.53
N ILE A 57 5.64 0.83 22.61
CA ILE A 57 5.51 0.24 23.96
C ILE A 57 4.04 0.23 24.45
N LEU A 58 3.22 1.16 23.95
CA LEU A 58 1.82 1.27 24.29
C LEU A 58 0.91 0.32 23.50
N LEU A 59 1.47 -0.41 22.51
CA LEU A 59 0.73 -1.39 21.73
C LEU A 59 0.57 -2.67 22.57
N PRO A 60 -0.66 -3.00 23.06
CA PRO A 60 -0.82 -4.04 24.06
C PRO A 60 -0.83 -5.45 23.51
N GLU A 61 -1.01 -5.61 22.19
CA GLU A 61 -1.27 -6.92 21.60
C GLU A 61 -0.03 -7.49 20.89
N SER A 62 0.30 -8.71 21.25
CA SER A 62 1.26 -9.55 20.54
C SER A 62 0.54 -10.45 19.54
N ARG A 63 1.25 -10.85 18.48
CA ARG A 63 0.74 -11.82 17.51
C ARG A 63 0.45 -13.15 18.20
N GLY A 64 -0.75 -13.68 17.99
CA GLY A 64 -1.12 -15.01 18.42
C GLY A 64 -0.27 -16.09 17.73
N PHE A 65 -0.08 -17.21 18.37
CA PHE A 65 0.56 -18.39 17.77
C PHE A 65 0.02 -19.66 18.43
N LEU A 66 0.21 -20.77 17.74
CA LEU A 66 -0.20 -22.07 18.20
C LEU A 66 1.01 -22.71 18.85
N GLU A 67 0.94 -22.96 20.16
CA GLU A 67 1.92 -23.72 20.90
C GLU A 67 1.56 -25.20 20.84
N THR A 68 2.55 -26.05 20.56
CA THR A 68 2.42 -27.50 20.56
C THR A 68 3.28 -28.06 21.66
N GLU A 69 2.71 -28.91 22.49
CA GLU A 69 3.42 -29.55 23.58
C GLU A 69 4.03 -30.90 23.15
N GLY A 70 5.31 -31.10 23.41
CA GLY A 70 6.01 -32.37 23.18
C GLY A 70 6.02 -32.82 21.71
N ILE A 71 5.38 -33.97 21.43
CA ILE A 71 5.39 -34.67 20.14
C ILE A 71 4.24 -34.18 19.22
N GLU A 72 3.35 -33.37 19.72
CA GLU A 72 2.19 -32.90 18.94
C GLU A 72 2.63 -32.05 17.73
N LYS A 73 1.92 -32.25 16.63
CA LYS A 73 2.16 -31.53 15.38
C LYS A 73 1.03 -30.54 15.16
N SER A 74 1.37 -29.28 14.95
CA SER A 74 0.41 -28.18 14.79
C SER A 74 -0.63 -28.43 13.69
N TYR A 75 -0.25 -29.13 12.64
CA TYR A 75 -1.15 -29.44 11.51
C TYR A 75 -2.19 -30.54 11.81
N SER A 76 -2.04 -31.31 12.89
CA SER A 76 -2.99 -32.35 13.29
C SER A 76 -4.12 -31.83 14.17
N ILE A 77 -3.98 -30.60 14.71
CA ILE A 77 -4.96 -30.00 15.62
C ILE A 77 -6.22 -29.66 14.84
N SER A 78 -7.36 -30.17 15.32
CA SER A 78 -8.66 -29.93 14.70
C SER A 78 -9.25 -28.56 15.08
N GLN A 79 -10.10 -28.00 14.21
CA GLN A 79 -10.79 -26.73 14.51
C GLN A 79 -11.69 -26.82 15.75
N ASN A 80 -12.23 -28.02 16.05
CA ASN A 80 -13.07 -28.24 17.22
C ASN A 80 -12.29 -28.21 18.52
N GLU A 81 -11.03 -28.68 18.51
CA GLU A 81 -10.12 -28.57 19.66
C GLU A 81 -9.70 -27.12 19.90
N LEU A 82 -9.38 -26.39 18.82
CA LEU A 82 -9.09 -24.97 18.90
C LEU A 82 -10.23 -24.17 19.53
N GLN A 83 -11.47 -24.41 19.10
CA GLN A 83 -12.65 -23.71 19.65
C GLN A 83 -12.82 -23.87 21.15
N LYS A 84 -12.47 -25.04 21.70
CA LYS A 84 -12.58 -25.29 23.15
C LYS A 84 -11.57 -24.48 23.97
N ASN A 85 -10.42 -24.15 23.36
CA ASN A 85 -9.28 -23.52 24.04
C ASN A 85 -9.18 -22.00 23.78
N ILE A 86 -10.04 -21.46 22.94
CA ILE A 86 -10.04 -20.04 22.58
C ILE A 86 -11.18 -19.29 23.30
N SER A 87 -11.03 -17.98 23.45
CA SER A 87 -12.07 -17.13 24.02
C SER A 87 -13.39 -17.23 23.24
N ILE A 88 -14.52 -17.07 23.94
CA ILE A 88 -15.87 -17.16 23.36
C ILE A 88 -16.03 -16.17 22.19
N GLY A 89 -15.49 -14.95 22.31
CA GLY A 89 -15.56 -13.95 21.23
C GLY A 89 -14.81 -14.35 19.97
N ALA A 90 -13.69 -15.07 20.09
CA ALA A 90 -12.97 -15.62 18.95
C ALA A 90 -13.65 -16.87 18.38
N SER A 91 -14.20 -17.73 19.24
CA SER A 91 -14.95 -18.92 18.85
C SER A 91 -16.20 -18.59 18.01
N ASN A 92 -16.91 -17.51 18.34
CA ASN A 92 -18.09 -17.07 17.60
C ASN A 92 -17.80 -16.60 16.16
N LYS A 93 -16.54 -16.32 15.83
CA LYS A 93 -16.12 -15.96 14.46
C LYS A 93 -16.08 -17.15 13.50
N ARG A 94 -16.24 -18.36 14.00
CA ARG A 94 -16.38 -19.57 13.18
C ARG A 94 -17.85 -19.79 12.86
N PHE A 95 -18.19 -19.73 11.58
CA PHE A 95 -19.52 -20.02 11.06
C PHE A 95 -19.43 -20.75 9.73
N SER A 96 -20.47 -21.47 9.36
CA SER A 96 -20.61 -22.10 8.06
C SER A 96 -22.00 -21.82 7.51
N PHE A 97 -22.06 -21.49 6.23
CA PHE A 97 -23.28 -21.29 5.48
C PHE A 97 -23.40 -22.33 4.38
N ASP A 98 -24.53 -22.99 4.34
CA ASP A 98 -24.91 -23.86 3.23
C ASP A 98 -25.82 -23.09 2.28
N LEU A 99 -25.31 -22.81 1.09
CA LEU A 99 -25.94 -21.98 0.07
C LEU A 99 -25.98 -22.73 -1.27
N SER A 100 -27.07 -22.59 -2.04
CA SER A 100 -27.31 -23.39 -3.25
C SER A 100 -26.71 -22.82 -4.54
N TYR A 101 -26.22 -21.57 -4.54
CA TYR A 101 -25.80 -20.84 -5.75
C TYR A 101 -24.28 -20.91 -6.03
N GLY A 102 -23.59 -21.90 -5.47
CA GLY A 102 -22.13 -22.03 -5.60
C GLY A 102 -21.63 -22.32 -7.02
N PRO A 103 -20.33 -22.28 -7.22
CA PRO A 103 -19.25 -21.94 -6.28
C PRO A 103 -19.19 -20.45 -5.92
N TYR A 104 -18.63 -20.15 -4.74
CA TYR A 104 -18.66 -18.81 -4.17
C TYR A 104 -17.29 -18.12 -4.26
N SER A 105 -17.29 -16.84 -4.67
CA SER A 105 -16.19 -15.88 -4.52
C SER A 105 -16.40 -15.04 -3.26
N ILE A 106 -15.30 -14.57 -2.68
CA ILE A 106 -15.31 -13.94 -1.36
C ILE A 106 -14.47 -12.68 -1.39
N ASP A 107 -14.96 -11.59 -0.79
CA ASP A 107 -14.16 -10.43 -0.48
C ASP A 107 -14.43 -9.89 0.92
N TYR A 108 -13.40 -9.35 1.56
CA TYR A 108 -13.51 -8.65 2.83
C TYR A 108 -13.37 -7.15 2.63
N SER A 109 -14.10 -6.39 3.43
CA SER A 109 -13.85 -4.95 3.55
C SER A 109 -12.45 -4.70 4.11
N ARG A 110 -11.90 -3.53 3.86
CA ARG A 110 -10.58 -3.14 4.34
C ARG A 110 -10.48 -3.16 5.88
N ASN A 111 -11.60 -2.91 6.56
CA ASN A 111 -11.70 -2.97 8.03
C ASN A 111 -11.83 -4.42 8.55
N GLY A 112 -12.11 -5.39 7.67
CA GLY A 112 -12.33 -6.77 8.07
C GLY A 112 -13.69 -7.05 8.71
N ASN A 113 -14.56 -6.05 8.86
CA ASN A 113 -15.85 -6.20 9.54
C ASN A 113 -16.96 -6.72 8.63
N GLN A 114 -16.87 -6.45 7.32
CA GLN A 114 -17.87 -6.89 6.35
C GLN A 114 -17.29 -7.95 5.43
N LEU A 115 -18.11 -8.95 5.15
CA LEU A 115 -17.86 -10.04 4.22
C LEU A 115 -18.83 -9.94 3.04
N LEU A 116 -18.31 -9.94 1.84
CA LEU A 116 -19.05 -10.00 0.60
C LEU A 116 -18.89 -11.39 -0.01
N ILE A 117 -20.01 -12.02 -0.33
CA ILE A 117 -20.05 -13.36 -0.90
C ILE A 117 -20.78 -13.27 -2.24
N GLY A 118 -20.17 -13.78 -3.30
CA GLY A 118 -20.74 -13.83 -4.65
C GLY A 118 -20.85 -15.26 -5.16
N GLY A 119 -22.07 -15.75 -5.38
CA GLY A 119 -22.35 -17.07 -5.93
C GLY A 119 -22.37 -17.04 -7.44
N LYS A 120 -21.67 -17.96 -8.08
CA LYS A 120 -21.52 -18.02 -9.55
C LYS A 120 -22.83 -18.21 -10.30
N LYS A 121 -23.87 -18.70 -9.63
CA LYS A 121 -25.20 -18.91 -10.21
C LYS A 121 -26.15 -17.72 -9.99
N GLY A 122 -25.65 -16.57 -9.55
CA GLY A 122 -26.44 -15.36 -9.42
C GLY A 122 -26.93 -15.09 -7.99
N HIS A 123 -26.04 -15.01 -7.04
CA HIS A 123 -26.34 -14.63 -5.67
C HIS A 123 -25.26 -13.71 -5.12
N ILE A 124 -25.64 -12.58 -4.55
CA ILE A 124 -24.72 -11.68 -3.81
C ILE A 124 -25.27 -11.48 -2.41
N SER A 125 -24.43 -11.64 -1.43
CA SER A 125 -24.77 -11.39 -0.03
C SER A 125 -23.66 -10.60 0.66
N MET A 126 -24.04 -9.63 1.45
CA MET A 126 -23.15 -8.84 2.32
C MET A 126 -23.50 -9.10 3.77
N LEU A 127 -22.50 -9.46 4.54
CA LEU A 127 -22.61 -9.81 5.96
C LEU A 127 -21.78 -8.87 6.80
N ASP A 128 -22.28 -8.47 7.95
CA ASP A 128 -21.53 -7.80 9.01
C ASP A 128 -21.07 -8.82 10.06
N ILE A 129 -19.76 -8.89 10.28
CA ILE A 129 -19.12 -9.84 11.19
C ILE A 129 -18.47 -9.12 12.38
N SER A 130 -18.71 -7.82 12.54
CA SER A 130 -18.07 -6.99 13.57
C SER A 130 -18.23 -7.55 14.99
N ASN A 131 -19.39 -8.11 15.30
CA ASN A 131 -19.73 -8.68 16.60
C ASN A 131 -19.37 -10.18 16.74
N GLY A 132 -18.70 -10.78 15.76
CA GLY A 132 -18.40 -12.21 15.72
C GLY A 132 -19.55 -13.08 15.21
N VAL A 133 -20.81 -12.68 15.38
CA VAL A 133 -21.97 -13.36 14.78
C VAL A 133 -22.28 -12.69 13.44
N PRO A 134 -22.40 -13.45 12.35
CA PRO A 134 -22.69 -12.88 11.04
C PRO A 134 -24.14 -12.37 10.97
N ASN A 135 -24.30 -11.08 10.66
CA ASN A 135 -25.59 -10.45 10.40
C ASN A 135 -25.68 -10.10 8.92
N ILE A 136 -26.81 -10.44 8.29
CA ILE A 136 -27.06 -10.12 6.88
C ILE A 136 -27.37 -8.62 6.78
N ILE A 137 -26.57 -7.89 6.01
CA ILE A 137 -26.83 -6.48 5.64
C ILE A 137 -27.72 -6.46 4.39
N MET A 138 -27.38 -7.27 3.40
CA MET A 138 -28.01 -7.28 2.10
C MET A 138 -27.93 -8.67 1.50
N GLU A 139 -28.97 -9.07 0.80
CA GLU A 139 -29.03 -10.29 -0.01
C GLU A 139 -29.72 -9.98 -1.34
N LEU A 140 -29.07 -10.31 -2.43
CA LEU A 140 -29.56 -10.11 -3.80
C LEU A 140 -29.54 -11.44 -4.55
N PRO A 141 -30.69 -12.10 -4.73
CA PRO A 141 -30.83 -13.17 -5.69
C PRO A 141 -30.93 -12.57 -7.11
N MET A 142 -30.04 -12.95 -8.00
CA MET A 142 -30.04 -12.54 -9.41
C MET A 142 -30.22 -13.80 -10.26
N GLU A 143 -31.46 -14.16 -10.50
CA GLU A 143 -31.78 -15.29 -11.35
C GLU A 143 -31.22 -15.10 -12.76
N ASP A 144 -30.60 -16.13 -13.34
CA ASP A 144 -30.00 -16.15 -14.68
C ASP A 144 -28.74 -15.26 -14.92
N GLU A 145 -28.25 -14.53 -13.93
CA GLU A 145 -27.01 -13.76 -14.05
C GLU A 145 -25.82 -14.49 -13.41
N LYS A 146 -24.78 -14.71 -14.20
CA LYS A 146 -23.56 -15.33 -13.74
C LYS A 146 -22.66 -14.30 -13.09
N ILE A 147 -22.29 -14.49 -11.82
CA ILE A 147 -21.33 -13.67 -11.11
C ILE A 147 -19.97 -14.37 -11.13
N ASN A 148 -18.97 -13.73 -11.72
CA ASN A 148 -17.62 -14.26 -11.79
C ASN A 148 -16.77 -13.87 -10.60
N ASP A 149 -16.90 -12.64 -10.13
CA ASP A 149 -16.13 -12.08 -9.04
C ASP A 149 -16.86 -10.92 -8.36
N VAL A 150 -16.57 -10.70 -7.09
CA VAL A 150 -17.09 -9.57 -6.30
C VAL A 150 -15.96 -8.88 -5.58
N LYS A 151 -16.01 -7.54 -5.49
CA LYS A 151 -14.96 -6.74 -4.87
C LYS A 151 -15.50 -5.52 -4.15
N PHE A 152 -15.10 -5.31 -2.90
CA PHE A 152 -15.31 -4.04 -2.23
C PHE A 152 -14.47 -2.93 -2.87
N LEU A 153 -15.02 -1.73 -2.93
CA LEU A 153 -14.32 -0.56 -3.39
C LEU A 153 -13.56 0.13 -2.24
N HIS A 154 -13.64 1.43 -2.14
CA HIS A 154 -12.91 2.18 -1.10
C HIS A 154 -13.45 1.92 0.31
N ASP A 155 -14.75 1.62 0.43
CA ASP A 155 -15.44 1.31 1.68
C ASP A 155 -16.49 0.23 1.45
N TYR A 156 -17.10 -0.30 2.50
CA TYR A 156 -18.16 -1.32 2.42
C TYR A 156 -19.49 -0.78 1.87
N THR A 157 -19.63 0.53 1.73
CA THR A 157 -20.84 1.16 1.18
C THR A 157 -21.02 0.90 -0.30
N LEU A 158 -19.93 0.63 -1.02
CA LEU A 158 -19.93 0.38 -2.44
C LEU A 158 -19.13 -0.89 -2.77
N PHE A 159 -19.68 -1.71 -3.64
CA PHE A 159 -18.99 -2.89 -4.16
C PHE A 159 -19.22 -3.05 -5.66
N ALA A 160 -18.25 -3.66 -6.32
CA ALA A 160 -18.32 -4.00 -7.74
C ALA A 160 -18.58 -5.51 -7.90
N ALA A 161 -19.43 -5.87 -8.83
CA ALA A 161 -19.70 -7.25 -9.21
C ALA A 161 -19.38 -7.46 -10.70
N ALA A 162 -18.53 -8.43 -10.99
CA ALA A 162 -18.26 -8.91 -12.35
C ALA A 162 -19.38 -9.86 -12.77
N GLN A 163 -20.34 -9.38 -13.52
CA GLN A 163 -21.43 -10.19 -14.03
C GLN A 163 -21.08 -10.76 -15.42
N LYS A 164 -22.01 -11.47 -16.01
CA LYS A 164 -21.83 -12.18 -17.29
C LYS A 164 -21.23 -11.31 -18.39
N LYS A 165 -21.71 -10.07 -18.56
CA LYS A 165 -21.29 -9.16 -19.65
C LYS A 165 -20.52 -7.95 -19.16
N TYR A 166 -20.99 -7.32 -18.08
CA TYR A 166 -20.50 -6.03 -17.62
C TYR A 166 -20.11 -6.06 -16.14
N VAL A 167 -19.47 -5.00 -15.70
CA VAL A 167 -19.21 -4.75 -14.29
C VAL A 167 -20.28 -3.79 -13.77
N TYR A 168 -20.91 -4.17 -12.67
CA TYR A 168 -21.92 -3.36 -12.00
C TYR A 168 -21.40 -2.89 -10.65
N ILE A 169 -21.76 -1.65 -10.29
CA ILE A 169 -21.48 -1.09 -8.97
C ILE A 169 -22.80 -0.98 -8.21
N TYR A 170 -22.82 -1.58 -7.03
CA TYR A 170 -23.94 -1.62 -6.11
C TYR A 170 -23.64 -0.87 -4.82
N ASN A 171 -24.70 -0.38 -4.19
CA ASN A 171 -24.65 0.13 -2.83
C ASN A 171 -24.81 -1.03 -1.82
N ASN A 172 -24.54 -0.76 -0.54
CA ASN A 172 -24.78 -1.67 0.58
C ASN A 172 -26.25 -2.08 0.77
N GLU A 173 -27.19 -1.37 0.16
CA GLU A 173 -28.62 -1.70 0.15
C GLU A 173 -29.00 -2.60 -1.04
N GLY A 174 -28.07 -2.92 -1.93
CA GLY A 174 -28.30 -3.71 -3.13
C GLY A 174 -28.85 -2.94 -4.32
N ILE A 175 -28.87 -1.61 -4.27
CA ILE A 175 -29.31 -0.79 -5.39
C ILE A 175 -28.17 -0.65 -6.39
N GLU A 176 -28.45 -0.88 -7.68
CA GLU A 176 -27.52 -0.64 -8.77
C GLU A 176 -27.31 0.87 -8.92
N ILE A 177 -26.06 1.32 -8.75
CA ILE A 177 -25.67 2.71 -8.94
C ILE A 177 -25.21 2.96 -10.36
N HIS A 178 -24.38 2.06 -10.89
CA HIS A 178 -23.75 2.23 -12.17
C HIS A 178 -23.46 0.92 -12.89
N CYS A 179 -23.74 0.87 -14.18
CA CYS A 179 -23.34 -0.21 -15.08
C CYS A 179 -22.20 0.26 -15.97
N ILE A 180 -21.03 -0.33 -15.80
CA ILE A 180 -19.82 0.05 -16.53
C ILE A 180 -19.80 -0.71 -17.87
N ARG A 181 -20.29 -0.10 -18.94
CA ARG A 181 -20.35 -0.69 -20.28
C ARG A 181 -19.04 -0.59 -21.05
N ASP A 182 -18.27 0.47 -20.80
CA ASP A 182 -16.99 0.74 -21.46
C ASP A 182 -15.83 -0.11 -20.91
N HIS A 183 -16.12 -0.89 -19.90
CA HIS A 183 -15.15 -1.78 -19.28
C HIS A 183 -14.95 -3.07 -20.08
N VAL A 184 -14.19 -4.00 -19.56
CA VAL A 184 -13.92 -5.29 -20.21
C VAL A 184 -15.23 -6.06 -20.40
N MET A 185 -15.49 -6.55 -21.61
CA MET A 185 -16.58 -7.49 -21.83
C MET A 185 -16.25 -8.83 -21.19
N CYS A 186 -17.26 -9.47 -20.58
CA CYS A 186 -17.12 -10.73 -19.85
C CYS A 186 -16.00 -10.69 -18.81
N PRO A 187 -16.12 -9.85 -17.78
CA PRO A 187 -15.07 -9.73 -16.76
C PRO A 187 -14.97 -11.00 -15.93
N TYR A 188 -13.74 -11.47 -15.70
CA TYR A 188 -13.48 -12.66 -14.89
C TYR A 188 -13.00 -12.33 -13.48
N LYS A 189 -12.13 -11.33 -13.36
CA LYS A 189 -11.59 -10.88 -12.07
C LYS A 189 -11.58 -9.37 -11.98
N LEU A 190 -11.84 -8.91 -10.76
CA LEU A 190 -11.79 -7.51 -10.36
C LEU A 190 -10.78 -7.34 -9.24
N ASP A 191 -10.09 -6.20 -9.22
CA ASP A 191 -9.35 -5.75 -8.05
C ASP A 191 -9.37 -4.24 -7.95
N PHE A 192 -9.19 -3.72 -6.74
CA PHE A 192 -9.33 -2.30 -6.47
C PHE A 192 -8.09 -1.73 -5.78
N LEU A 193 -7.59 -0.60 -6.28
CA LEU A 193 -6.47 0.16 -5.74
C LEU A 193 -6.97 1.35 -4.92
N PRO A 194 -7.01 1.27 -3.58
CA PRO A 194 -7.69 2.26 -2.75
C PRO A 194 -7.04 3.64 -2.76
N TYR A 195 -5.70 3.73 -2.88
CA TYR A 195 -5.00 5.01 -2.89
C TYR A 195 -5.12 5.78 -4.21
N HIS A 196 -5.42 5.06 -5.28
CA HIS A 196 -5.57 5.62 -6.63
C HIS A 196 -7.03 5.70 -7.08
N PHE A 197 -7.96 5.09 -6.34
CA PHE A 197 -9.36 4.90 -6.71
C PHE A 197 -9.54 4.22 -8.08
N LEU A 198 -8.63 3.29 -8.40
CA LEU A 198 -8.65 2.58 -9.66
C LEU A 198 -9.26 1.19 -9.49
N LEU A 199 -10.32 0.93 -10.24
CA LEU A 199 -10.86 -0.41 -10.45
C LEU A 199 -10.12 -1.05 -11.63
N CYS A 200 -9.48 -2.18 -11.36
CA CYS A 200 -8.82 -3.00 -12.36
C CYS A 200 -9.75 -4.15 -12.75
N SER A 201 -9.90 -4.41 -14.02
CA SER A 201 -10.66 -5.57 -14.51
C SER A 201 -9.96 -6.24 -15.67
N ILE A 202 -10.12 -7.54 -15.71
CA ILE A 202 -9.65 -8.39 -16.80
C ILE A 202 -10.72 -9.41 -17.17
N GLY A 203 -10.79 -9.77 -18.46
CA GLY A 203 -11.81 -10.65 -18.97
C GLY A 203 -11.32 -11.61 -20.04
N GLU A 204 -12.28 -12.09 -20.84
CA GLU A 204 -12.08 -13.14 -21.83
C GLU A 204 -11.08 -12.77 -22.92
N PHE A 205 -11.05 -11.51 -23.34
CA PHE A 205 -10.16 -11.05 -24.41
C PHE A 205 -8.74 -10.70 -23.93
N GLY A 206 -8.44 -10.87 -22.65
CA GLY A 206 -7.14 -10.53 -22.08
C GLY A 206 -6.82 -9.04 -22.11
N GLU A 207 -7.84 -8.18 -22.10
CA GLU A 207 -7.67 -6.74 -21.96
C GLU A 207 -7.72 -6.39 -20.47
N LEU A 208 -6.64 -5.76 -19.99
CA LEU A 208 -6.59 -5.17 -18.66
C LEU A 208 -6.99 -3.70 -18.76
N LYS A 209 -8.07 -3.34 -18.07
CA LYS A 209 -8.54 -1.96 -18.00
C LYS A 209 -8.43 -1.41 -16.59
N TYR A 210 -7.98 -0.19 -16.50
CA TYR A 210 -7.98 0.62 -15.28
C TYR A 210 -9.04 1.68 -15.40
N GLN A 211 -9.96 1.72 -14.47
CA GLN A 211 -11.00 2.75 -14.42
C GLN A 211 -10.95 3.50 -13.11
N ASP A 212 -10.94 4.81 -13.19
CA ASP A 212 -11.01 5.69 -12.05
C ASP A 212 -12.47 5.85 -11.61
N ILE A 213 -12.81 5.29 -10.45
CA ILE A 213 -14.20 5.34 -9.94
C ILE A 213 -14.60 6.76 -9.53
N SER A 214 -13.65 7.61 -9.11
CA SER A 214 -13.98 8.97 -8.68
C SER A 214 -14.28 9.93 -9.83
N THR A 215 -13.70 9.71 -11.01
CA THR A 215 -13.87 10.56 -12.20
C THR A 215 -14.61 9.88 -13.34
N GLY A 216 -14.76 8.56 -13.29
CA GLY A 216 -15.33 7.75 -14.37
C GLY A 216 -14.41 7.56 -15.59
N GLN A 217 -13.23 8.16 -15.60
CA GLN A 217 -12.29 8.07 -16.72
C GLN A 217 -11.54 6.73 -16.73
N ILE A 218 -11.10 6.31 -17.93
CA ILE A 218 -10.26 5.13 -18.12
C ILE A 218 -8.83 5.61 -18.43
N PRO A 219 -7.93 5.67 -17.43
CA PRO A 219 -6.57 6.17 -17.63
C PRO A 219 -5.70 5.24 -18.50
N ALA A 220 -5.96 3.94 -18.51
CA ALA A 220 -5.18 3.01 -19.30
C ALA A 220 -5.97 1.75 -19.70
N VAL A 221 -5.68 1.27 -20.91
CA VAL A 221 -6.17 0.00 -21.45
C VAL A 221 -4.98 -0.74 -22.04
N HIS A 222 -4.71 -1.94 -21.54
CA HIS A 222 -3.60 -2.76 -22.01
C HIS A 222 -4.09 -4.08 -22.57
N LYS A 223 -3.62 -4.43 -23.76
CA LYS A 223 -3.87 -5.73 -24.39
C LYS A 223 -2.73 -6.67 -24.04
N THR A 224 -3.03 -7.75 -23.33
CA THR A 224 -1.99 -8.70 -22.90
C THR A 224 -1.44 -9.55 -24.04
N GLY A 225 -2.24 -9.77 -25.10
CA GLY A 225 -1.86 -10.61 -26.23
C GLY A 225 -1.74 -12.11 -25.92
N LYS A 226 -2.13 -12.54 -24.71
CA LYS A 226 -2.00 -13.92 -24.21
C LYS A 226 -3.36 -14.63 -24.02
N GLY A 227 -4.41 -14.11 -24.62
CA GLY A 227 -5.76 -14.67 -24.53
C GLY A 227 -6.44 -14.41 -23.19
N SER A 228 -7.40 -15.27 -22.84
CA SER A 228 -8.22 -15.12 -21.63
C SER A 228 -7.36 -15.19 -20.35
N CYS A 229 -7.66 -14.33 -19.41
CA CYS A 229 -6.99 -14.30 -18.13
C CYS A 229 -7.99 -14.40 -16.98
N HIS A 230 -7.84 -15.42 -16.17
CA HIS A 230 -8.76 -15.74 -15.06
C HIS A 230 -8.21 -15.35 -13.70
N VAL A 231 -6.96 -14.93 -13.62
CA VAL A 231 -6.27 -14.66 -12.36
C VAL A 231 -5.65 -13.29 -12.40
N MET A 232 -6.06 -12.45 -11.47
CA MET A 232 -5.53 -11.10 -11.29
C MET A 232 -5.40 -10.78 -9.83
N LYS A 233 -4.33 -10.08 -9.47
CA LYS A 233 -4.14 -9.51 -8.15
C LYS A 233 -3.33 -8.22 -8.21
N ALA A 234 -3.82 -7.19 -7.58
CA ALA A 234 -3.10 -5.94 -7.42
C ALA A 234 -2.27 -5.96 -6.13
N ASN A 235 -1.04 -5.52 -6.22
CA ASN A 235 -0.19 -5.35 -5.06
C ASN A 235 -0.55 -4.04 -4.34
N GLN A 236 -1.03 -4.13 -3.12
CA GLN A 236 -1.44 -2.96 -2.33
C GLN A 236 -0.28 -2.00 -2.02
N TYR A 237 0.96 -2.50 -2.02
CA TYR A 237 2.14 -1.71 -1.67
C TYR A 237 2.59 -0.75 -2.80
N ASN A 238 2.57 -1.20 -4.05
CA ASN A 238 3.09 -0.43 -5.18
C ASN A 238 2.07 -0.18 -6.30
N GLY A 239 0.85 -0.73 -6.19
CA GLY A 239 -0.21 -0.58 -7.18
C GLY A 239 -0.01 -1.39 -8.47
N VAL A 240 1.04 -2.20 -8.56
CA VAL A 240 1.31 -3.03 -9.74
C VAL A 240 0.34 -4.20 -9.80
N VAL A 241 -0.27 -4.41 -10.96
CA VAL A 241 -1.19 -5.52 -11.19
C VAL A 241 -0.44 -6.74 -11.72
N HIS A 242 -0.67 -7.87 -11.10
CA HIS A 242 -0.10 -9.16 -11.47
C HIS A 242 -1.19 -10.00 -12.15
N LEU A 243 -0.90 -10.50 -13.33
CA LEU A 243 -1.80 -11.34 -14.11
C LEU A 243 -1.23 -12.74 -14.25
N GLY A 244 -2.08 -13.74 -14.08
CA GLY A 244 -1.73 -15.15 -14.31
C GLY A 244 -2.38 -15.68 -15.58
N HIS A 245 -1.56 -16.07 -16.55
CA HIS A 245 -2.01 -16.52 -17.87
C HIS A 245 -2.14 -18.04 -17.98
N SER A 246 -2.88 -18.48 -19.00
CA SER A 246 -3.05 -19.89 -19.35
C SER A 246 -1.76 -20.58 -19.77
N ASP A 247 -0.78 -19.80 -20.24
CA ASP A 247 0.54 -20.30 -20.66
C ASP A 247 1.51 -20.54 -19.48
N GLY A 248 1.05 -20.34 -18.24
CA GLY A 248 1.88 -20.47 -17.05
C GLY A 248 2.82 -19.30 -16.78
N VAL A 249 2.63 -18.18 -17.48
CA VAL A 249 3.38 -16.95 -17.33
C VAL A 249 2.66 -15.99 -16.38
N VAL A 250 3.37 -15.42 -15.42
CA VAL A 250 2.93 -14.26 -14.65
C VAL A 250 3.46 -13.00 -15.31
N SER A 251 2.59 -12.04 -15.58
CA SER A 251 2.97 -10.73 -16.12
C SER A 251 2.60 -9.61 -15.14
N LEU A 252 3.49 -8.63 -15.01
CA LEU A 252 3.35 -7.46 -14.15
C LEU A 252 3.03 -6.24 -14.99
N TRP A 253 1.99 -5.51 -14.62
CA TRP A 253 1.47 -4.39 -15.39
C TRP A 253 1.36 -3.13 -14.55
N THR A 254 1.68 -2.00 -15.18
CA THR A 254 1.47 -0.66 -14.65
C THR A 254 0.66 0.16 -15.65
N PRO A 255 -0.16 1.13 -15.24
CA PRO A 255 -0.95 1.93 -16.18
C PRO A 255 -0.10 2.83 -17.10
N ASN A 256 1.17 3.06 -16.76
CA ASN A 256 2.05 3.98 -17.48
C ASN A 256 2.66 3.39 -18.74
N VAL A 257 2.83 2.07 -18.79
CA VAL A 257 3.58 1.38 -19.85
C VAL A 257 2.65 0.40 -20.56
N PRO A 258 2.53 0.45 -21.91
CA PRO A 258 1.65 -0.43 -22.68
C PRO A 258 2.14 -1.87 -22.79
N THR A 259 3.38 -2.13 -22.40
CA THR A 259 4.00 -3.45 -22.36
C THR A 259 4.14 -3.93 -20.92
N PRO A 260 4.13 -5.26 -20.68
CA PRO A 260 4.36 -5.78 -19.33
C PRO A 260 5.75 -5.33 -18.83
N VAL A 261 5.80 -4.89 -17.59
CA VAL A 261 7.06 -4.45 -16.94
C VAL A 261 7.98 -5.66 -16.70
N MET A 262 7.37 -6.81 -16.43
CA MET A 262 8.06 -8.05 -16.19
C MET A 262 7.18 -9.24 -16.55
N GLU A 263 7.79 -10.28 -17.09
CA GLU A 263 7.17 -11.56 -17.35
C GLU A 263 8.01 -12.69 -16.75
N VAL A 264 7.34 -13.61 -16.06
CA VAL A 264 7.99 -14.75 -15.40
C VAL A 264 7.26 -16.03 -15.74
N PHE A 265 7.97 -17.00 -16.32
CA PHE A 265 7.43 -18.34 -16.51
C PHE A 265 7.39 -19.07 -15.16
N SER A 266 6.19 -19.23 -14.62
CA SER A 266 5.99 -19.79 -13.29
C SER A 266 5.64 -21.26 -13.30
N HIS A 267 4.74 -21.69 -14.16
CA HIS A 267 4.21 -23.06 -14.20
C HIS A 267 4.23 -23.66 -15.60
N LYS A 268 4.29 -24.98 -15.67
CA LYS A 268 4.20 -25.71 -16.96
C LYS A 268 2.79 -25.73 -17.55
N GLY A 269 1.78 -25.54 -16.69
CA GLY A 269 0.38 -25.38 -17.06
C GLY A 269 -0.14 -24.00 -16.73
N GLY A 270 -1.40 -23.72 -17.03
CA GLY A 270 -2.02 -22.44 -16.72
C GLY A 270 -1.99 -22.12 -15.23
N ILE A 271 -1.88 -20.83 -14.91
CA ILE A 271 -1.96 -20.33 -13.55
C ILE A 271 -3.42 -20.31 -13.11
N SER A 272 -3.70 -20.94 -11.98
CA SER A 272 -5.05 -21.03 -11.42
C SER A 272 -5.30 -20.06 -10.29
N SER A 273 -4.23 -19.64 -9.60
CA SER A 273 -4.32 -18.71 -8.48
C SER A 273 -3.02 -17.95 -8.28
N LEU A 274 -3.15 -16.73 -7.73
CA LEU A 274 -2.04 -15.86 -7.48
C LEU A 274 -2.39 -14.92 -6.33
N ASP A 275 -1.47 -14.72 -5.40
CA ASP A 275 -1.56 -13.67 -4.40
C ASP A 275 -0.22 -13.00 -4.15
N VAL A 276 -0.27 -11.72 -3.81
CA VAL A 276 0.92 -10.86 -3.67
C VAL A 276 0.83 -10.07 -2.37
N PHE A 277 1.92 -10.08 -1.64
CA PHE A 277 2.08 -9.24 -0.45
C PHE A 277 3.44 -8.57 -0.45
N ASN A 278 3.48 -7.26 -0.60
CA ASN A 278 4.70 -6.46 -0.75
C ASN A 278 5.62 -7.00 -1.87
N ASN A 279 6.73 -7.61 -1.51
CA ASN A 279 7.70 -8.17 -2.45
C ASN A 279 7.59 -9.70 -2.61
N CYS A 280 6.62 -10.30 -1.94
CA CYS A 280 6.41 -11.74 -1.94
C CYS A 280 5.25 -12.10 -2.86
N LEU A 281 5.48 -13.05 -3.76
CA LEU A 281 4.48 -13.57 -4.68
C LEU A 281 4.33 -15.07 -4.45
N VAL A 282 3.11 -15.54 -4.40
CA VAL A 282 2.80 -16.98 -4.39
C VAL A 282 1.92 -17.29 -5.58
N THR A 283 2.28 -18.31 -6.33
CA THR A 283 1.58 -18.75 -7.54
C THR A 283 1.15 -20.20 -7.40
N GLY A 284 -0.09 -20.49 -7.74
CA GLY A 284 -0.61 -21.84 -7.86
C GLY A 284 -0.92 -22.17 -9.33
N GLY A 285 -0.57 -23.36 -9.76
CA GLY A 285 -0.75 -23.82 -11.12
C GLY A 285 -1.67 -25.03 -11.26
N ASN A 286 -2.11 -25.26 -12.49
CA ASN A 286 -2.86 -26.47 -12.86
C ASN A 286 -1.96 -27.72 -12.92
N ASP A 287 -0.64 -27.53 -12.81
CA ASP A 287 0.37 -28.60 -12.75
C ASP A 287 0.49 -29.25 -11.35
N ASN A 288 -0.52 -29.08 -10.49
CA ASN A 288 -0.55 -29.57 -9.11
C ASN A 288 0.65 -29.11 -8.28
N SER A 289 1.11 -27.90 -8.55
CA SER A 289 2.21 -27.30 -7.81
C SER A 289 1.92 -25.84 -7.46
N TRP A 290 2.57 -25.40 -6.40
CA TRP A 290 2.60 -23.98 -6.07
C TRP A 290 4.00 -23.56 -5.72
N LYS A 291 4.31 -22.29 -6.00
CA LYS A 291 5.65 -21.74 -5.92
C LYS A 291 5.65 -20.41 -5.19
N VAL A 292 6.73 -20.16 -4.49
CA VAL A 292 6.98 -18.92 -3.74
C VAL A 292 8.09 -18.15 -4.43
N TRP A 293 7.88 -16.85 -4.63
CA TRP A 293 8.79 -15.97 -5.36
C TRP A 293 9.10 -14.71 -4.53
N ASP A 294 10.31 -14.17 -4.70
CA ASP A 294 10.66 -12.82 -4.25
C ASP A 294 10.79 -11.91 -5.50
N ILE A 295 9.89 -10.94 -5.62
CA ILE A 295 9.85 -10.02 -6.77
C ILE A 295 11.15 -9.24 -6.97
N ARG A 296 11.96 -9.06 -5.94
CA ARG A 296 13.25 -8.36 -6.01
C ARG A 296 14.39 -9.20 -6.58
N LYS A 297 14.26 -10.52 -6.56
CA LYS A 297 15.33 -11.48 -6.88
C LYS A 297 15.09 -12.27 -8.16
N TYR A 298 14.43 -11.66 -9.14
CA TYR A 298 14.14 -12.33 -10.40
C TYR A 298 15.35 -12.61 -11.30
N SER A 299 16.51 -12.03 -11.00
CA SER A 299 17.72 -12.23 -11.80
C SER A 299 18.11 -13.72 -11.98
N ASN A 300 17.68 -14.58 -11.07
CA ASN A 300 18.02 -16.01 -11.11
C ASN A 300 16.90 -16.89 -11.71
N TYR A 301 15.76 -16.34 -12.10
CA TYR A 301 14.61 -17.04 -12.71
C TYR A 301 14.12 -18.30 -11.95
N HIS A 302 14.52 -18.46 -10.70
CA HIS A 302 14.15 -19.61 -9.88
C HIS A 302 13.23 -19.18 -8.73
N PRO A 303 12.17 -19.99 -8.43
CA PRO A 303 11.37 -19.76 -7.25
C PRO A 303 12.20 -19.94 -5.98
N LEU A 304 11.85 -19.23 -4.92
CA LEU A 304 12.46 -19.46 -3.61
C LEU A 304 12.19 -20.90 -3.14
N TYR A 305 10.95 -21.33 -3.28
CA TYR A 305 10.51 -22.67 -2.91
C TYR A 305 9.47 -23.20 -3.88
N TYR A 306 9.51 -24.50 -4.04
CA TYR A 306 8.58 -25.28 -4.85
C TYR A 306 7.94 -26.36 -4.00
N TYR A 307 6.61 -26.45 -4.08
CA TYR A 307 5.79 -27.43 -3.37
C TYR A 307 4.82 -28.11 -4.34
N LYS A 308 4.48 -29.36 -4.06
CA LYS A 308 3.46 -30.11 -4.78
C LYS A 308 2.17 -30.18 -3.97
N SER A 309 1.03 -30.01 -4.60
CA SER A 309 -0.28 -30.32 -4.01
C SER A 309 -0.62 -31.79 -4.23
N PHE A 310 -1.32 -32.39 -3.28
CA PHE A 310 -1.70 -33.79 -3.38
C PHE A 310 -2.99 -33.94 -4.19
N GLY A 311 -2.89 -34.59 -5.35
CA GLY A 311 -4.03 -35.12 -6.12
C GLY A 311 -4.88 -34.10 -6.88
N SER A 312 -4.78 -32.79 -6.65
CA SER A 312 -5.59 -31.78 -7.31
C SER A 312 -4.85 -30.49 -7.57
N SER A 313 -5.29 -29.75 -8.59
CA SER A 313 -4.75 -28.42 -8.90
C SER A 313 -5.05 -27.43 -7.78
N VAL A 314 -4.14 -26.50 -7.56
CA VAL A 314 -4.33 -25.38 -6.63
C VAL A 314 -5.41 -24.47 -7.17
N ARG A 315 -6.47 -24.23 -6.42
CA ARG A 315 -7.61 -23.39 -6.83
C ARG A 315 -7.50 -21.96 -6.34
N SER A 316 -7.03 -21.78 -5.13
CA SER A 316 -6.91 -20.45 -4.54
C SER A 316 -5.72 -20.36 -3.60
N VAL A 317 -5.08 -19.21 -3.59
CA VAL A 317 -4.00 -18.86 -2.68
C VAL A 317 -4.32 -17.52 -2.05
N SER A 318 -4.06 -17.38 -0.75
CA SER A 318 -4.19 -16.12 -0.04
C SER A 318 -3.03 -15.91 0.94
N ILE A 319 -2.55 -14.68 1.03
CA ILE A 319 -1.47 -14.28 1.94
C ILE A 319 -2.05 -13.36 3.00
N SER A 320 -1.78 -13.66 4.28
CA SER A 320 -2.23 -12.80 5.38
C SER A 320 -1.29 -11.60 5.59
N GLY A 321 -1.75 -10.57 6.30
CA GLY A 321 -0.93 -9.43 6.72
C GLY A 321 0.31 -9.82 7.55
N THR A 322 0.27 -10.96 8.21
CA THR A 322 1.39 -11.55 8.98
C THR A 322 2.26 -12.51 8.18
N LYS A 323 2.05 -12.64 6.85
CA LYS A 323 2.76 -13.51 5.92
C LYS A 323 2.49 -15.02 6.11
N LEU A 324 1.37 -15.39 6.70
CA LEU A 324 0.87 -16.74 6.57
C LEU A 324 0.28 -16.92 5.19
N VAL A 325 0.47 -18.09 4.60
CA VAL A 325 -0.04 -18.42 3.25
C VAL A 325 -1.03 -19.56 3.36
N ALA A 326 -2.25 -19.34 2.92
CA ALA A 326 -3.26 -20.37 2.77
C ALA A 326 -3.33 -20.83 1.32
N VAL A 327 -3.32 -22.12 1.11
CA VAL A 327 -3.40 -22.77 -0.20
C VAL A 327 -4.59 -23.74 -0.21
N GLY A 328 -5.56 -23.49 -1.09
CA GLY A 328 -6.73 -24.33 -1.28
C GLY A 328 -6.60 -25.23 -2.53
N PHE A 329 -6.75 -26.51 -2.37
CA PHE A 329 -6.75 -27.48 -3.48
C PHE A 329 -7.74 -28.61 -3.21
N GLY A 330 -8.60 -28.91 -4.20
CA GLY A 330 -9.68 -29.89 -4.03
C GLY A 330 -10.60 -29.54 -2.87
N GLY A 331 -10.66 -30.37 -1.83
CA GLY A 331 -11.37 -30.12 -0.57
C GLY A 331 -10.44 -29.80 0.61
N HIS A 332 -9.15 -29.61 0.34
CA HIS A 332 -8.14 -29.38 1.38
C HIS A 332 -7.68 -27.94 1.40
N VAL A 333 -7.53 -27.37 2.59
CA VAL A 333 -6.84 -26.10 2.83
C VAL A 333 -5.60 -26.37 3.69
N GLN A 334 -4.47 -25.89 3.25
CA GLN A 334 -3.23 -25.90 4.02
C GLN A 334 -2.79 -24.49 4.30
N VAL A 335 -2.42 -24.22 5.53
CA VAL A 335 -1.83 -22.95 5.95
C VAL A 335 -0.37 -23.17 6.26
N TRP A 336 0.47 -22.31 5.75
CA TRP A 336 1.92 -22.37 5.89
C TRP A 336 2.45 -21.13 6.59
N LYS A 337 3.44 -21.32 7.45
CA LYS A 337 4.11 -20.26 8.20
C LYS A 337 5.55 -20.11 7.72
N ASP A 338 6.08 -18.88 7.78
CA ASP A 338 7.50 -18.55 7.53
C ASP A 338 8.06 -18.99 6.16
N LEU A 339 7.20 -19.03 5.13
CA LEU A 339 7.60 -19.40 3.76
C LEU A 339 8.61 -18.44 3.11
N PHE A 340 8.71 -17.21 3.60
CA PHE A 340 9.62 -16.20 3.06
C PHE A 340 10.96 -16.14 3.84
N SER A 341 11.18 -17.09 4.75
CA SER A 341 12.43 -17.25 5.48
C SER A 341 13.50 -17.94 4.61
N LYS A 342 14.73 -17.97 5.10
CA LYS A 342 15.84 -18.64 4.38
C LYS A 342 15.75 -20.16 4.40
N SER A 343 14.99 -20.75 5.31
CA SER A 343 14.81 -22.19 5.45
C SER A 343 13.51 -22.65 4.79
N LYS A 344 13.58 -23.73 3.99
CA LYS A 344 12.39 -24.34 3.41
C LYS A 344 11.59 -25.05 4.50
N GLN A 345 10.33 -24.69 4.63
CA GLN A 345 9.40 -25.40 5.51
C GLN A 345 8.95 -26.70 4.82
N THR A 346 8.95 -27.79 5.55
CA THR A 346 8.53 -29.11 5.02
C THR A 346 7.12 -29.51 5.44
N THR A 347 6.64 -28.96 6.56
CA THR A 347 5.33 -29.26 7.12
C THR A 347 4.44 -28.03 7.14
N PRO A 348 3.13 -28.16 6.85
CA PRO A 348 2.19 -27.08 6.98
C PRO A 348 2.00 -26.68 8.46
N TYR A 349 1.60 -25.45 8.72
CA TYR A 349 1.25 -24.94 10.04
C TYR A 349 -0.09 -25.52 10.51
N MET A 350 -1.10 -25.50 9.63
CA MET A 350 -2.42 -26.06 9.89
C MET A 350 -2.98 -26.72 8.62
N THR A 351 -3.80 -27.74 8.79
CA THR A 351 -4.54 -28.37 7.71
C THR A 351 -6.02 -28.46 8.05
N HIS A 352 -6.87 -28.21 7.05
CA HIS A 352 -8.30 -28.39 7.18
C HIS A 352 -8.84 -29.13 5.96
N ASN A 353 -9.71 -30.10 6.19
CA ASN A 353 -10.24 -30.96 5.14
C ASN A 353 -11.77 -30.93 5.13
N HIS A 354 -12.34 -30.64 3.97
CA HIS A 354 -13.76 -30.74 3.69
C HIS A 354 -14.03 -31.93 2.78
N PRO A 355 -14.55 -33.04 3.30
CA PRO A 355 -14.89 -34.17 2.47
C PRO A 355 -15.99 -33.78 1.49
N ASN A 356 -15.84 -34.20 0.21
CA ASN A 356 -16.81 -34.01 -0.87
C ASN A 356 -17.14 -32.58 -1.31
N ILE A 357 -16.42 -31.59 -0.83
CA ILE A 357 -16.62 -30.16 -1.15
C ILE A 357 -15.41 -29.67 -1.95
N LYS A 358 -15.65 -28.94 -3.04
CA LYS A 358 -14.58 -28.32 -3.82
C LYS A 358 -14.42 -26.85 -3.40
N ILE A 359 -13.21 -26.47 -3.02
CA ILE A 359 -12.84 -25.11 -2.67
C ILE A 359 -12.78 -24.27 -3.94
N SER A 360 -13.37 -23.09 -3.91
CA SER A 360 -13.33 -22.10 -4.99
C SER A 360 -12.38 -20.95 -4.69
N GLU A 361 -12.51 -20.36 -3.54
CA GLU A 361 -11.69 -19.21 -3.11
C GLU A 361 -11.38 -19.28 -1.62
N VAL A 362 -10.20 -18.78 -1.26
CA VAL A 362 -9.74 -18.72 0.14
C VAL A 362 -9.24 -17.30 0.38
N LYS A 363 -9.66 -16.67 1.49
CA LYS A 363 -9.27 -15.32 1.82
C LYS A 363 -9.14 -15.09 3.32
N PHE A 364 -8.01 -14.52 3.73
CA PHE A 364 -7.81 -14.10 5.11
C PHE A 364 -8.65 -12.86 5.45
N GLN A 365 -9.25 -12.86 6.61
CA GLN A 365 -9.88 -11.67 7.16
C GLN A 365 -8.78 -10.70 7.60
N PRO A 366 -8.80 -9.43 7.16
CA PRO A 366 -7.89 -8.43 7.67
C PRO A 366 -8.03 -8.27 9.20
N TRP A 367 -6.92 -8.15 9.91
CA TRP A 367 -6.83 -7.84 11.34
C TRP A 367 -7.31 -8.93 12.32
N ASN A 368 -7.97 -9.97 11.85
CA ASN A 368 -8.48 -11.08 12.66
C ASN A 368 -7.79 -12.41 12.29
N ASP A 369 -7.79 -13.32 13.25
CA ASP A 369 -7.23 -14.68 13.10
C ASP A 369 -8.21 -15.64 12.39
N VAL A 370 -8.83 -15.19 11.30
CA VAL A 370 -9.87 -15.93 10.57
C VAL A 370 -9.52 -16.06 9.11
N LEU A 371 -9.76 -17.24 8.55
CA LEU A 371 -9.72 -17.53 7.12
C LEU A 371 -11.12 -17.92 6.65
N CYS A 372 -11.63 -17.24 5.63
CA CYS A 372 -12.85 -17.62 4.96
C CYS A 372 -12.55 -18.51 3.74
N ILE A 373 -13.34 -19.54 3.59
CA ILE A 373 -13.25 -20.54 2.52
C ILE A 373 -14.58 -20.52 1.79
N GLY A 374 -14.57 -20.09 0.53
CA GLY A 374 -15.69 -20.26 -0.37
C GLY A 374 -15.61 -21.61 -1.08
N HIS A 375 -16.72 -22.30 -1.12
CA HIS A 375 -16.78 -23.62 -1.70
C HIS A 375 -18.05 -23.81 -2.54
N THR A 376 -18.23 -24.98 -3.10
CA THR A 376 -19.37 -25.27 -3.99
C THR A 376 -20.74 -25.21 -3.30
N HIS A 377 -20.79 -25.39 -1.99
CA HIS A 377 -22.03 -25.43 -1.21
C HIS A 377 -22.17 -24.24 -0.24
N GLY A 378 -21.32 -23.22 -0.34
CA GLY A 378 -21.44 -22.07 0.51
C GLY A 378 -20.10 -21.45 0.91
N ALA A 379 -20.04 -20.92 2.13
CA ALA A 379 -18.86 -20.35 2.71
C ALA A 379 -18.68 -20.77 4.17
N GLU A 380 -17.47 -21.08 4.57
CA GLU A 380 -17.10 -21.43 5.94
C GLU A 380 -15.93 -20.58 6.40
N THR A 381 -15.89 -20.28 7.69
CA THR A 381 -14.75 -19.61 8.32
C THR A 381 -14.04 -20.56 9.28
N ILE A 382 -12.72 -20.53 9.25
CA ILE A 382 -11.84 -21.26 10.16
C ILE A 382 -10.93 -20.32 10.92
N ILE A 383 -10.56 -20.71 12.13
CA ILE A 383 -9.71 -19.93 13.00
C ILE A 383 -8.26 -20.35 12.79
N ILE A 384 -7.39 -19.37 12.51
CA ILE A 384 -5.95 -19.59 12.28
C ILE A 384 -5.18 -18.64 13.20
N PRO A 385 -4.71 -19.12 14.35
CA PRO A 385 -3.96 -18.30 15.29
C PRO A 385 -2.73 -17.64 14.65
N GLY A 386 -2.60 -16.34 14.80
CA GLY A 386 -1.50 -15.55 14.27
C GLY A 386 -1.67 -15.07 12.83
N ALA A 387 -2.84 -15.22 12.22
CA ALA A 387 -3.13 -14.71 10.88
C ALA A 387 -3.39 -13.20 10.88
N GLY A 388 -4.07 -12.67 11.90
CA GLY A 388 -4.37 -11.26 12.05
C GLY A 388 -3.14 -10.43 12.44
N SER A 389 -3.06 -9.21 11.94
CA SER A 389 -2.07 -8.26 12.41
C SER A 389 -2.56 -7.67 13.74
N PRO A 390 -1.78 -7.76 14.82
CA PRO A 390 -2.26 -7.38 16.15
C PRO A 390 -2.52 -5.89 16.30
N ASN A 391 -1.79 -5.05 15.58
CA ASN A 391 -1.85 -3.61 15.69
C ASN A 391 -2.25 -3.00 14.35
N PHE A 392 -3.27 -2.17 14.36
CA PHE A 392 -3.75 -1.47 13.17
C PHE A 392 -3.42 0.02 13.22
N ASP A 393 -3.17 0.62 12.04
CA ASP A 393 -3.05 2.06 11.90
C ASP A 393 -4.45 2.66 11.70
N SER A 394 -4.93 3.40 12.70
CA SER A 394 -6.25 4.04 12.68
C SER A 394 -6.43 5.09 11.56
N ARG A 395 -5.34 5.54 10.95
CA ARG A 395 -5.38 6.43 9.78
C ARG A 395 -5.71 5.69 8.50
N GLU A 396 -5.21 4.48 8.36
CA GLU A 396 -5.45 3.64 7.18
C GLU A 396 -6.72 2.82 7.34
N CYS A 397 -6.86 2.16 8.48
CA CYS A 397 -7.94 1.23 8.72
C CYS A 397 -8.34 1.23 10.19
N ASN A 398 -9.41 1.92 10.52
CA ASN A 398 -9.98 1.89 11.86
C ASN A 398 -11.09 0.82 11.92
N ILE A 399 -10.87 -0.23 12.71
CA ILE A 399 -11.84 -1.32 12.91
C ILE A 399 -13.08 -0.81 13.65
N PHE A 400 -12.92 0.17 14.56
CA PHE A 400 -13.98 0.75 15.38
C PHE A 400 -14.51 2.08 14.82
N GLU A 401 -14.60 2.19 13.51
CA GLU A 401 -14.94 3.41 12.79
C GLU A 401 -16.43 3.75 12.90
N ASN A 402 -16.72 4.98 13.36
CA ASN A 402 -18.07 5.53 13.37
C ASN A 402 -18.44 6.11 11.99
N SER A 403 -19.75 6.25 11.69
CA SER A 403 -20.24 6.79 10.41
C SER A 403 -19.70 8.18 10.08
N LYS A 404 -19.49 9.05 11.09
CA LYS A 404 -18.87 10.38 10.91
C LYS A 404 -17.39 10.27 10.56
N GLN A 405 -16.65 9.38 11.21
CA GLN A 405 -15.23 9.14 10.94
C GLN A 405 -15.05 8.54 9.53
N ARG A 406 -15.94 7.64 9.11
CA ARG A 406 -15.94 7.06 7.77
C ARG A 406 -16.10 8.14 6.69
N ARG A 407 -17.11 9.00 6.80
CA ARG A 407 -17.31 10.11 5.84
C ARG A 407 -16.11 11.05 5.78
N ASN A 408 -15.52 11.40 6.92
CA ASN A 408 -14.33 12.24 6.97
C ASN A 408 -13.12 11.54 6.34
N LYS A 409 -13.00 10.23 6.52
CA LYS A 409 -11.93 9.41 5.92
C LYS A 409 -12.09 9.36 4.39
N GLU A 410 -13.29 9.14 3.89
CA GLU A 410 -13.60 9.15 2.46
C GLU A 410 -13.20 10.48 1.80
N VAL A 411 -13.60 11.60 2.38
CA VAL A 411 -13.20 12.93 1.90
C VAL A 411 -11.69 13.09 1.91
N ARG A 412 -11.01 12.64 2.97
CA ARG A 412 -9.55 12.69 3.05
C ARG A 412 -8.89 11.83 1.98
N MET A 413 -9.37 10.60 1.78
CA MET A 413 -8.85 9.69 0.75
C MET A 413 -9.00 10.28 -0.65
N LEU A 414 -10.11 10.96 -0.93
CA LEU A 414 -10.33 11.65 -2.22
C LEU A 414 -9.38 12.85 -2.40
N LEU A 415 -9.12 13.60 -1.33
CA LEU A 415 -8.18 14.74 -1.37
C LEU A 415 -6.71 14.28 -1.50
N GLU A 416 -6.37 13.16 -0.89
CA GLU A 416 -5.02 12.56 -0.91
C GLU A 416 -4.82 11.56 -2.06
N LYS A 417 -5.79 11.46 -2.97
CA LYS A 417 -5.75 10.53 -4.10
C LYS A 417 -4.47 10.69 -4.93
N LEU A 418 -3.84 9.57 -5.22
CA LEU A 418 -2.66 9.52 -6.07
C LEU A 418 -3.05 9.34 -7.54
N SER A 419 -2.30 9.99 -8.44
CA SER A 419 -2.50 9.78 -9.88
C SER A 419 -2.06 8.39 -10.32
N ALA A 420 -2.66 7.85 -11.38
CA ALA A 420 -2.28 6.56 -11.96
C ALA A 420 -0.80 6.52 -12.38
N SER A 421 -0.23 7.68 -12.75
CA SER A 421 1.17 7.81 -13.16
C SER A 421 2.19 7.54 -12.05
N THR A 422 1.77 7.53 -10.78
CA THR A 422 2.66 7.23 -9.65
C THR A 422 2.89 5.74 -9.43
N ILE A 423 2.16 4.87 -10.12
CA ILE A 423 2.30 3.41 -9.98
C ILE A 423 3.60 2.96 -10.64
N THR A 424 4.54 2.47 -9.82
CA THR A 424 5.86 1.99 -10.24
C THR A 424 6.27 0.77 -9.42
N LEU A 425 7.21 -0.04 -9.94
CA LEU A 425 7.73 -1.20 -9.20
C LEU A 425 8.34 -0.82 -7.84
N ASN A 426 9.04 0.31 -7.79
CA ASN A 426 9.68 0.81 -6.58
C ASN A 426 9.04 2.13 -6.14
N PRO A 427 8.00 2.12 -5.31
CA PRO A 427 7.32 3.33 -4.86
C PRO A 427 8.23 4.26 -4.04
N ASN A 428 9.31 3.73 -3.46
CA ASN A 428 10.30 4.50 -2.69
C ASN A 428 11.11 5.50 -3.54
N ILE A 429 11.02 5.45 -4.86
CA ILE A 429 11.65 6.42 -5.77
C ILE A 429 10.86 7.73 -5.79
N ILE A 430 9.54 7.64 -5.61
CA ILE A 430 8.66 8.81 -5.61
C ILE A 430 8.98 9.69 -4.39
N GLY A 431 9.20 10.98 -4.65
CA GLY A 431 9.57 11.94 -3.60
C GLY A 431 11.05 11.92 -3.21
N LYS A 432 11.88 11.07 -3.82
CA LYS A 432 13.33 11.21 -3.72
C LYS A 432 13.80 12.38 -4.56
N ILE A 433 14.78 13.09 -4.03
CA ILE A 433 15.44 14.16 -4.77
C ILE A 433 16.38 13.50 -5.77
N ASP A 434 16.28 13.89 -7.02
CA ASP A 434 17.20 13.47 -8.05
C ASP A 434 18.61 13.92 -7.69
N GLN A 435 19.50 12.96 -7.48
CA GLN A 435 20.90 13.20 -7.09
C GLN A 435 21.79 13.40 -8.32
N SER A 436 21.34 12.94 -9.49
CA SER A 436 22.06 13.21 -10.72
C SER A 436 22.05 14.73 -10.91
N PRO A 437 23.22 15.41 -10.96
CA PRO A 437 23.22 16.75 -11.50
C PRO A 437 22.58 16.60 -12.87
N ARG A 438 21.46 17.25 -13.11
CA ARG A 438 21.02 17.49 -14.48
C ARG A 438 22.21 18.20 -15.11
N VAL A 439 23.08 17.43 -15.71
CA VAL A 439 23.89 17.95 -16.80
C VAL A 439 22.81 18.38 -17.77
N THR A 440 22.39 19.64 -17.66
CA THR A 440 21.91 20.33 -18.81
C THR A 440 23.08 20.13 -19.76
N GLU A 441 22.98 19.13 -20.61
CA GLU A 441 23.66 19.12 -21.88
C GLU A 441 23.16 20.41 -22.51
N VAL A 442 23.87 21.48 -22.16
CA VAL A 442 23.96 22.61 -23.04
C VAL A 442 24.38 21.94 -24.32
N PRO A 443 23.52 21.88 -25.38
CA PRO A 443 23.92 21.25 -26.61
C PRO A 443 25.28 21.88 -26.88
N GLU A 444 26.33 21.09 -26.81
CA GLU A 444 27.64 21.52 -27.23
C GLU A 444 27.40 21.93 -28.67
N LYS A 445 27.10 23.22 -28.82
CA LYS A 445 27.25 23.83 -30.12
C LYS A 445 28.64 23.42 -30.48
N SER A 446 28.68 22.41 -31.32
CA SER A 446 29.90 21.89 -31.92
C SER A 446 30.78 23.10 -32.11
N ALA A 447 31.75 23.25 -31.23
CA ALA A 447 32.71 24.31 -31.32
C ALA A 447 33.58 23.94 -32.50
N SER A 448 33.05 24.16 -33.70
CA SER A 448 33.90 24.42 -34.85
C SER A 448 34.74 25.62 -34.40
N LYS A 449 35.91 25.31 -33.88
CA LYS A 449 36.97 26.27 -33.61
C LYS A 449 37.46 26.78 -34.96
N THR A 450 36.62 27.53 -35.65
CA THR A 450 37.12 28.50 -36.59
C THR A 450 37.74 29.61 -35.77
N PRO A 451 39.00 29.93 -35.97
CA PRO A 451 39.67 31.03 -35.27
C PRO A 451 38.91 32.29 -35.62
N LYS A 452 38.10 32.82 -34.71
CA LYS A 452 37.40 34.07 -34.88
C LYS A 452 38.46 35.14 -35.01
N ASN A 453 38.70 35.55 -36.23
CA ASN A 453 39.54 36.64 -36.60
C ASN A 453 39.18 37.88 -35.75
N LYS A 454 40.07 38.30 -34.87
CA LYS A 454 39.86 39.38 -33.89
C LYS A 454 39.66 40.74 -34.52
N ASN A 455 39.69 40.83 -35.87
CA ASN A 455 39.66 42.07 -36.60
C ASN A 455 38.30 42.55 -37.09
N THR A 456 37.21 41.78 -36.92
CA THR A 456 35.86 42.22 -37.36
C THR A 456 35.04 42.99 -36.33
N LYS A 457 35.62 43.32 -35.18
CA LYS A 457 34.97 44.18 -34.15
C LYS A 457 35.19 45.68 -34.31
N LYS A 458 35.64 46.15 -35.42
CA LYS A 458 35.60 47.55 -35.80
C LYS A 458 34.28 47.87 -36.54
N MET A 459 33.15 47.52 -35.96
CA MET A 459 31.87 48.01 -36.43
C MET A 459 31.41 49.17 -35.58
N ARG A 460 31.53 50.32 -36.27
CA ARG A 460 30.65 51.49 -36.22
C ARG A 460 29.99 51.84 -34.88
N GLY A 461 30.46 52.94 -34.28
CA GLY A 461 29.57 53.95 -33.68
C GLY A 461 28.75 53.61 -32.45
N ARG A 462 28.92 52.47 -31.79
CA ARG A 462 28.43 52.28 -30.43
C ARG A 462 29.48 52.83 -29.49
N SER A 463 29.30 54.11 -29.25
CA SER A 463 30.22 54.96 -28.50
C SER A 463 30.75 54.26 -27.25
N LYS A 464 32.04 54.38 -27.05
CA LYS A 464 32.74 54.09 -25.78
C LYS A 464 31.99 54.73 -24.60
N ILE A 465 31.27 55.82 -24.80
CA ILE A 465 30.42 56.55 -23.86
C ILE A 465 29.23 55.71 -23.37
N GLY A 466 28.51 54.97 -24.23
CA GLY A 466 27.40 54.11 -23.77
C GLY A 466 27.85 52.93 -22.91
N ASN A 467 29.01 52.36 -23.17
CA ASN A 467 29.60 51.32 -22.31
C ASN A 467 30.14 51.90 -21.01
N LEU A 468 30.74 53.12 -21.04
CA LEU A 468 31.15 53.84 -19.84
C LEU A 468 29.97 54.19 -18.95
N MET A 469 28.84 54.66 -19.52
CA MET A 469 27.62 54.94 -18.78
C MET A 469 27.02 53.70 -18.15
N ARG A 470 26.94 52.58 -18.88
CA ARG A 470 26.45 51.30 -18.35
C ARG A 470 27.37 50.77 -17.22
N ASN A 471 28.68 50.92 -17.35
CA ASN A 471 29.60 50.49 -16.31
C ASN A 471 29.53 51.42 -15.06
N LYS A 472 29.33 52.73 -15.24
CA LYS A 472 29.05 53.65 -14.13
C LYS A 472 27.72 53.33 -13.45
N GLN A 473 26.66 53.02 -14.17
CA GLN A 473 25.38 52.61 -13.59
C GLN A 473 25.49 51.29 -12.82
N LYS A 474 26.24 50.31 -13.34
CA LYS A 474 26.50 49.06 -12.61
C LYS A 474 27.29 49.32 -11.33
N SER A 475 28.33 50.11 -11.36
CA SER A 475 29.13 50.44 -10.16
C SER A 475 28.32 51.23 -9.12
N TYR A 476 27.40 52.07 -9.57
CA TYR A 476 26.50 52.79 -8.68
C TYR A 476 25.46 51.88 -8.04
N ALA A 477 24.89 50.96 -8.80
CA ALA A 477 23.96 49.96 -8.28
C ALA A 477 24.65 49.02 -7.26
N ASP A 478 25.90 48.66 -7.51
CA ASP A 478 26.69 47.82 -6.59
C ASP A 478 27.07 48.57 -5.32
N MET A 479 27.34 49.89 -5.41
CA MET A 479 27.53 50.76 -4.22
C MET A 479 26.25 50.83 -3.37
N ILE A 480 25.09 50.99 -4.00
CA ILE A 480 23.82 51.03 -3.28
C ILE A 480 23.56 49.68 -2.59
N ARG A 481 23.82 48.58 -3.26
CA ARG A 481 23.68 47.23 -2.67
C ARG A 481 24.62 47.02 -1.49
N LYS A 482 25.87 47.48 -1.57
CA LYS A 482 26.84 47.44 -0.44
C LYS A 482 26.33 48.25 0.74
N LYS A 483 25.94 49.51 0.52
CA LYS A 483 25.38 50.37 1.59
C LYS A 483 24.11 49.76 2.21
N ALA A 484 23.21 49.19 1.41
CA ALA A 484 22.02 48.50 1.91
C ALA A 484 22.37 47.27 2.76
N SER A 485 23.38 46.49 2.36
CA SER A 485 23.86 45.36 3.15
C SER A 485 24.53 45.77 4.46
N GLU A 486 25.27 46.86 4.48
CA GLU A 486 25.88 47.43 5.70
C GLU A 486 24.82 47.95 6.68
N ILE A 487 23.81 48.67 6.18
CA ILE A 487 22.66 49.11 6.98
C ILE A 487 21.89 47.94 7.56
N ALA A 488 21.68 46.89 6.77
CA ALA A 488 20.99 45.65 7.23
C ALA A 488 21.82 44.92 8.31
N ARG A 489 23.15 44.94 8.18
CA ARG A 489 24.07 44.36 9.17
C ARG A 489 24.06 45.15 10.48
N SER A 490 24.18 46.47 10.42
CA SER A 490 24.13 47.35 11.61
C SER A 490 22.78 47.25 12.33
N ARG A 491 21.65 47.14 11.60
CA ARG A 491 20.33 46.90 12.22
C ARG A 491 20.24 45.55 12.92
N ARG A 492 20.89 44.52 12.40
CA ARG A 492 20.96 43.20 13.06
C ARG A 492 21.81 43.26 14.33
N GLU A 493 22.95 43.95 14.28
CA GLU A 493 23.81 44.12 15.43
C GLU A 493 23.14 44.95 16.54
N MET A 494 22.38 46.01 16.18
CA MET A 494 21.57 46.75 17.15
C MET A 494 20.44 45.93 17.77
N LYS A 495 19.80 45.05 16.98
CA LYS A 495 18.78 44.14 17.53
C LYS A 495 19.40 43.12 18.48
N LEU A 496 20.58 42.60 18.17
CA LEU A 496 21.29 41.66 19.05
C LEU A 496 21.73 42.36 20.35
N LYS A 497 22.24 43.59 20.27
CA LYS A 497 22.59 44.38 21.46
C LYS A 497 21.37 44.74 22.31
N LYS A 498 20.22 45.05 21.71
CA LYS A 498 18.96 45.23 22.44
C LYS A 498 18.50 43.95 23.12
N ALA A 499 18.55 42.80 22.43
CA ALA A 499 18.17 41.51 23.00
C ALA A 499 19.09 41.08 24.15
N SER A 500 20.41 41.34 24.05
CA SER A 500 21.34 41.10 25.16
C SER A 500 21.08 42.04 26.36
N SER A 501 20.82 43.34 26.12
CA SER A 501 20.48 44.28 27.19
C SER A 501 19.10 44.02 27.83
N GLU A 502 18.16 43.41 27.12
CA GLU A 502 16.88 42.95 27.69
C GLU A 502 17.06 41.65 28.51
N ASN A 503 17.93 40.74 28.09
CA ASN A 503 18.28 39.58 28.89
C ASN A 503 19.04 39.94 30.15
N ASP A 504 20.01 40.87 30.09
CA ASP A 504 20.72 41.35 31.27
C ASP A 504 19.76 42.02 32.27
N LYS A 505 18.77 42.80 31.80
CA LYS A 505 17.71 43.36 32.63
C LYS A 505 16.76 42.31 33.22
N LEU A 506 16.50 41.23 32.50
CA LEU A 506 15.68 40.11 33.01
C LEU A 506 16.46 39.30 34.06
N GLU A 507 17.76 39.14 33.92
CA GLU A 507 18.61 38.50 34.93
C GLU A 507 18.76 39.38 36.19
N GLU A 508 18.91 40.70 36.09
CA GLU A 508 18.90 41.61 37.26
C GLU A 508 17.55 41.65 37.99
N ILE A 509 16.42 41.55 37.26
CA ILE A 509 15.08 41.49 37.85
C ILE A 509 14.81 40.12 38.52
N SER A 510 15.43 39.06 38.03
CA SER A 510 15.31 37.73 38.65
C SER A 510 16.10 37.57 39.95
N PHE A 511 17.14 38.38 40.14
CA PHE A 511 17.97 38.35 41.35
C PHE A 511 17.36 39.15 42.53
N THR A 512 16.39 40.06 42.26
CA THR A 512 15.85 40.97 43.27
C THR A 512 14.46 40.61 43.79
N LYS A 513 13.77 39.60 43.23
CA LYS A 513 12.46 39.15 43.74
C LYS A 513 12.31 37.64 43.62
N GLY A 514 12.43 36.97 44.76
CA GLY A 514 11.94 35.60 44.95
C GLY A 514 10.43 35.55 44.77
N THR A 515 9.97 35.50 43.53
CA THR A 515 8.55 35.33 43.21
C THR A 515 8.38 34.17 42.27
N LYS A 516 7.47 33.30 42.71
CA LYS A 516 6.99 32.08 42.03
C LYS A 516 6.90 32.26 40.52
N VAL A 517 7.48 31.32 39.79
CA VAL A 517 7.30 31.16 38.34
C VAL A 517 5.80 30.94 38.09
N ARG A 518 5.15 31.92 37.47
CA ARG A 518 3.79 31.79 36.98
C ARG A 518 3.81 30.90 35.72
N ASN A 519 3.12 29.78 35.79
CA ASN A 519 2.93 28.94 34.62
C ASN A 519 2.08 29.67 33.56
N ALA A 520 2.35 29.41 32.28
CA ALA A 520 1.63 30.01 31.14
C ALA A 520 0.09 29.77 31.19
N LEU A 521 -0.40 28.88 32.05
CA LEU A 521 -1.82 28.59 32.26
C LEU A 521 -2.51 29.57 33.24
N ASP A 522 -1.75 30.41 33.99
CA ASP A 522 -2.35 31.38 34.93
C ASP A 522 -2.92 32.63 34.23
N ILE A 523 -2.64 32.80 32.93
CA ILE A 523 -3.19 33.88 32.10
C ILE A 523 -4.66 33.67 31.80
N PHE A 524 -5.16 32.41 31.84
CA PHE A 524 -6.55 32.06 31.54
C PHE A 524 -7.48 32.01 32.80
N ARG A 525 -6.95 32.35 33.97
CA ARG A 525 -7.77 32.35 35.23
C ARG A 525 -8.34 33.74 35.60
N THR A 526 -8.18 34.73 34.77
CA THR A 526 -8.73 36.08 34.95
C THR A 526 -9.63 36.47 33.77
N PHE A 527 -10.62 35.65 33.51
CA PHE A 527 -11.86 36.02 32.79
C PHE A 527 -13.00 35.17 33.31
#